data_fde5dd69e48e1aeb0b527ed299268b30
#
_entry.id   fde5dd69e48e1aeb0b527ed299268b30
#
_cell.length_a   1.000
_cell.length_b   1.000
_cell.length_c   1.000
_cell.angle_alpha   90.00
_cell.angle_beta   90.00
_cell.angle_gamma   90.00
#
_symmetry.space_group_name_H-M   'P 1'
#
loop_
_entity.id
_entity.type
_entity.pdbx_description
1 polymer ?
#
loop_
_entity_poly.entity_id
_entity_poly.type
_entity_poly.pdbx_seq_one_letter_code
_entity_poly.pdbx_strand_id
1 'polypeptide(L)'
;MTIFTTNPFDDGYFVDGKPVSKFQQFCMRSWERMGCEIKVFDYKSPEVIEAKEKCKKWVENALKINHKPIASDAIRLYILSLYPDLLYFDTDVYISDPSVMQTMIGEETFRIRNKNFCIVHNGKRQDIAKKIVEEYYMTGNVMGDRQLI
;
A
#
# COMPACT_ATOMS: atom_id res chain seq x y z
N MET A 1 10.43 12.04 1.58
CA MET A 1 9.15 11.36 1.30
C MET A 1 9.33 10.33 0.20
N THR A 2 8.83 9.15 0.40
CA THR A 2 8.83 8.08 -0.59
C THR A 2 7.41 7.74 -0.98
N ILE A 3 7.14 7.71 -2.28
CA ILE A 3 5.92 7.14 -2.85
C ILE A 3 6.18 5.67 -3.13
N PHE A 4 5.32 4.80 -2.66
CA PHE A 4 5.48 3.38 -2.94
C PHE A 4 4.19 2.74 -3.41
N THR A 5 4.35 1.63 -4.10
CA THR A 5 3.27 0.70 -4.41
C THR A 5 3.76 -0.72 -4.16
N THR A 6 2.87 -1.68 -4.23
CA THR A 6 3.21 -3.07 -3.96
C THR A 6 2.79 -3.99 -5.11
N ASN A 7 3.60 -5.00 -5.34
CA ASN A 7 3.29 -6.14 -6.19
C ASN A 7 3.59 -7.42 -5.39
N PRO A 8 2.76 -7.75 -4.39
CA PRO A 8 3.14 -8.74 -3.38
C PRO A 8 2.99 -10.19 -3.81
N PHE A 9 2.45 -10.45 -4.98
CA PHE A 9 2.24 -11.80 -5.50
C PHE A 9 2.86 -11.95 -6.88
N ASP A 10 3.38 -13.13 -7.17
CA ASP A 10 3.92 -13.48 -8.49
C ASP A 10 2.77 -13.84 -9.43
N ASP A 11 2.04 -12.85 -9.91
CA ASP A 11 0.80 -13.02 -10.67
C ASP A 11 0.88 -12.44 -12.09
N GLY A 12 2.04 -11.96 -12.51
CA GLY A 12 2.27 -11.46 -13.87
C GLY A 12 1.78 -10.04 -14.13
N TYR A 13 1.29 -9.32 -13.14
CA TYR A 13 0.88 -7.92 -13.30
C TYR A 13 2.04 -6.95 -13.43
N PHE A 14 3.24 -7.35 -12.96
CA PHE A 14 4.46 -6.57 -13.09
C PHE A 14 5.54 -7.40 -13.77
N VAL A 15 6.37 -6.73 -14.58
CA VAL A 15 7.59 -7.29 -15.18
C VAL A 15 8.70 -6.26 -15.01
N ASP A 16 9.83 -6.69 -14.43
CA ASP A 16 11.01 -5.85 -14.19
C ASP A 16 10.68 -4.56 -13.44
N GLY A 17 9.83 -4.67 -12.41
CA GLY A 17 9.46 -3.54 -11.55
C GLY A 17 8.47 -2.56 -12.17
N LYS A 18 7.87 -2.89 -13.32
CA LYS A 18 6.88 -2.04 -14.00
C LYS A 18 5.58 -2.80 -14.24
N PRO A 19 4.41 -2.13 -14.11
CA PRO A 19 3.16 -2.74 -14.48
C PRO A 19 3.14 -3.13 -15.95
N VAL A 20 2.51 -4.24 -16.26
CA VAL A 20 2.29 -4.67 -17.65
C VAL A 20 1.28 -3.75 -18.34
N SER A 21 0.27 -3.28 -17.63
CA SER A 21 -0.76 -2.38 -18.15
C SER A 21 -0.16 -1.02 -18.52
N LYS A 22 -0.39 -0.60 -19.78
CA LYS A 22 0.06 0.73 -20.25
C LYS A 22 -0.60 1.87 -19.49
N PHE A 23 -1.87 1.70 -19.09
CA PHE A 23 -2.57 2.68 -18.27
C PHE A 23 -1.91 2.84 -16.90
N GLN A 24 -1.55 1.73 -16.25
CA GLN A 24 -0.87 1.79 -14.96
C GLN A 24 0.54 2.38 -15.09
N GLN A 25 1.25 2.07 -16.16
CA GLN A 25 2.54 2.71 -16.46
C GLN A 25 2.39 4.22 -16.60
N PHE A 26 1.34 4.66 -17.30
CA PHE A 26 1.02 6.09 -17.48
C PHE A 26 0.75 6.75 -16.12
N CYS A 27 -0.03 6.11 -15.26
CA CYS A 27 -0.29 6.62 -13.92
C CYS A 27 1.00 6.74 -13.11
N MET A 28 1.81 5.71 -13.08
CA MET A 28 3.07 5.72 -12.31
C MET A 28 4.04 6.77 -12.82
N ARG A 29 4.09 7.02 -14.14
CA ARG A 29 4.92 8.11 -14.67
C ARG A 29 4.48 9.48 -14.15
N SER A 30 3.18 9.66 -13.88
CA SER A 30 2.72 10.93 -13.33
C SER A 30 3.27 11.21 -11.93
N TRP A 31 3.65 10.18 -11.18
CA TRP A 31 4.20 10.32 -9.82
C TRP A 31 5.60 10.95 -9.83
N GLU A 32 6.34 10.84 -10.91
CA GLU A 32 7.70 11.38 -11.03
C GLU A 32 7.73 12.90 -10.83
N ARG A 33 6.63 13.58 -11.15
CA ARG A 33 6.51 15.03 -10.98
C ARG A 33 6.49 15.49 -9.52
N MET A 34 6.33 14.54 -8.60
CA MET A 34 6.30 14.86 -7.16
C MET A 34 7.68 15.16 -6.58
N GLY A 35 8.75 14.82 -7.28
CA GLY A 35 10.12 14.97 -6.76
C GLY A 35 10.44 14.02 -5.61
N CYS A 36 9.65 12.96 -5.44
CA CYS A 36 9.83 11.95 -4.39
C CYS A 36 10.52 10.71 -4.96
N GLU A 37 11.16 9.93 -4.08
CA GLU A 37 11.59 8.59 -4.43
C GLU A 37 10.35 7.74 -4.70
N ILE A 38 10.37 6.95 -5.78
CA ILE A 38 9.29 6.01 -6.14
C ILE A 38 9.83 4.60 -5.98
N LYS A 39 9.12 3.78 -5.23
CA LYS A 39 9.56 2.44 -4.89
C LYS A 39 8.46 1.41 -5.14
N VAL A 40 8.82 0.27 -5.72
CA VAL A 40 7.93 -0.88 -5.85
C VAL A 40 8.43 -1.98 -4.93
N PHE A 41 7.61 -2.37 -3.96
CA PHE A 41 7.90 -3.53 -3.11
C PHE A 41 7.20 -4.74 -3.72
N ASP A 42 7.98 -5.64 -4.31
CA ASP A 42 7.46 -6.83 -4.96
C ASP A 42 7.50 -8.07 -4.03
N TYR A 43 7.04 -9.20 -4.54
CA TYR A 43 7.00 -10.44 -3.78
C TYR A 43 8.37 -10.97 -3.33
N LYS A 44 9.46 -10.44 -3.89
CA LYS A 44 10.85 -10.78 -3.49
C LYS A 44 11.40 -9.81 -2.45
N SER A 45 10.75 -8.67 -2.24
CA SER A 45 11.23 -7.66 -1.29
C SER A 45 11.19 -8.20 0.14
N PRO A 46 12.23 -7.97 0.95
CA PRO A 46 12.24 -8.40 2.36
C PRO A 46 11.04 -7.88 3.14
N GLU A 47 10.62 -6.65 2.91
CA GLU A 47 9.48 -6.03 3.58
C GLU A 47 8.18 -6.78 3.29
N VAL A 48 7.98 -7.20 2.05
CA VAL A 48 6.79 -7.98 1.65
C VAL A 48 6.82 -9.37 2.26
N ILE A 49 7.98 -10.03 2.23
CA ILE A 49 8.14 -11.35 2.84
C ILE A 49 7.84 -11.29 4.34
N GLU A 50 8.38 -10.29 5.03
CA GLU A 50 8.14 -10.09 6.45
C GLU A 50 6.67 -9.77 6.74
N ALA A 51 6.05 -8.93 5.92
CA ALA A 51 4.63 -8.59 6.06
C ALA A 51 3.74 -9.85 5.97
N LYS A 52 4.00 -10.72 4.99
CA LYS A 52 3.25 -11.97 4.83
C LYS A 52 3.41 -12.89 6.04
N GLU A 53 4.58 -12.90 6.66
CA GLU A 53 4.83 -13.70 7.86
C GLU A 53 4.14 -13.10 9.09
N LYS A 54 4.30 -11.79 9.31
CA LYS A 54 3.73 -11.11 10.47
C LYS A 54 2.19 -11.04 10.42
N CYS A 55 1.63 -10.87 9.23
CA CYS A 55 0.17 -10.83 9.01
C CYS A 55 -0.35 -12.12 8.39
N LYS A 56 0.30 -13.25 8.70
CA LYS A 56 0.05 -14.54 8.05
C LYS A 56 -1.42 -14.96 8.10
N LYS A 57 -2.05 -14.83 9.24
CA LYS A 57 -3.46 -15.23 9.42
C LYS A 57 -4.38 -14.42 8.51
N TRP A 58 -4.19 -13.12 8.44
CA TRP A 58 -4.96 -12.25 7.57
C TRP A 58 -4.74 -12.59 6.10
N VAL A 59 -3.48 -12.69 5.69
CA VAL A 59 -3.10 -12.99 4.29
C VAL A 59 -3.63 -14.35 3.86
N GLU A 60 -3.44 -15.39 4.66
CA GLU A 60 -3.92 -16.74 4.32
C GLU A 60 -5.44 -16.80 4.22
N ASN A 61 -6.15 -16.16 5.14
CA ASN A 61 -7.61 -16.13 5.11
C ASN A 61 -8.14 -15.37 3.90
N ALA A 62 -7.49 -14.26 3.54
CA ALA A 62 -7.84 -13.51 2.33
C ALA A 62 -7.63 -14.36 1.07
N LEU A 63 -6.54 -15.10 0.99
CA LEU A 63 -6.25 -15.97 -0.15
C LEU A 63 -7.22 -17.15 -0.23
N LYS A 64 -7.67 -17.68 0.91
CA LYS A 64 -8.68 -18.76 0.95
C LYS A 64 -10.01 -18.33 0.32
N ILE A 65 -10.38 -17.07 0.46
CA ILE A 65 -11.58 -16.53 -0.18
C ILE A 65 -11.28 -15.91 -1.56
N ASN A 66 -10.10 -16.20 -2.09
CA ASN A 66 -9.63 -15.72 -3.39
C ASN A 66 -9.69 -14.19 -3.53
N HIS A 67 -9.22 -13.46 -2.52
CA HIS A 67 -9.27 -12.01 -2.50
C HIS A 67 -7.90 -11.38 -2.22
N LYS A 68 -7.06 -11.32 -3.25
CA LYS A 68 -5.72 -10.71 -3.17
C LYS A 68 -5.72 -9.25 -2.72
N PRO A 69 -6.65 -8.39 -3.13
CA PRO A 69 -6.67 -7.01 -2.63
C PRO A 69 -6.77 -6.90 -1.11
N ILE A 70 -7.56 -7.75 -0.45
CA ILE A 70 -7.65 -7.78 1.02
C ILE A 70 -6.32 -8.21 1.63
N ALA A 71 -5.65 -9.21 1.05
CA ALA A 71 -4.32 -9.61 1.49
C ALA A 71 -3.32 -8.46 1.35
N SER A 72 -3.38 -7.73 0.24
CA SER A 72 -2.50 -6.60 -0.03
C SER A 72 -2.69 -5.45 0.95
N ASP A 73 -3.89 -5.24 1.48
CA ASP A 73 -4.14 -4.20 2.48
C ASP A 73 -3.24 -4.36 3.70
N ALA A 74 -3.10 -5.57 4.22
CA ALA A 74 -2.22 -5.83 5.36
C ALA A 74 -0.76 -5.57 5.02
N ILE A 75 -0.34 -5.97 3.82
CA ILE A 75 1.05 -5.83 3.39
C ILE A 75 1.42 -4.35 3.26
N ARG A 76 0.56 -3.53 2.64
CA ARG A 76 0.85 -2.10 2.50
C ARG A 76 0.88 -1.36 3.83
N LEU A 77 -0.02 -1.68 4.74
CA LEU A 77 -0.03 -1.08 6.07
C LEU A 77 1.18 -1.52 6.89
N TYR A 78 1.61 -2.77 6.74
CA TYR A 78 2.84 -3.24 7.38
C TYR A 78 4.06 -2.44 6.91
N ILE A 79 4.19 -2.20 5.61
CA ILE A 79 5.28 -1.41 5.05
C ILE A 79 5.22 0.03 5.58
N LEU A 80 4.02 0.63 5.63
CA LEU A 80 3.83 1.95 6.24
C LEU A 80 4.28 1.99 7.70
N SER A 81 4.13 0.87 8.43
CA SER A 81 4.54 0.79 9.83
C SER A 81 6.06 0.75 10.02
N LEU A 82 6.81 0.38 8.99
CA LEU A 82 8.28 0.24 9.09
C LEU A 82 9.02 1.57 8.94
N TYR A 83 8.46 2.53 8.20
CA TYR A 83 9.16 3.75 7.83
C TYR A 83 8.29 4.97 8.08
N PRO A 84 8.88 6.11 8.48
CA PRO A 84 8.14 7.38 8.52
C PRO A 84 7.98 7.95 7.11
N ASP A 85 7.07 8.89 6.97
CA ASP A 85 6.91 9.72 5.76
C ASP A 85 6.75 8.91 4.46
N LEU A 86 5.89 7.90 4.49
CA LEU A 86 5.54 7.11 3.32
C LEU A 86 4.19 7.53 2.75
N LEU A 87 4.09 7.44 1.44
CA LEU A 87 2.85 7.68 0.70
C LEU A 87 2.61 6.47 -0.21
N TYR A 88 1.54 5.72 0.06
CA TYR A 88 1.14 4.59 -0.75
C TYR A 88 0.15 5.02 -1.83
N PHE A 89 0.41 4.60 -3.07
CA PHE A 89 -0.54 4.75 -4.18
C PHE A 89 -0.85 3.39 -4.79
N ASP A 90 -2.13 3.16 -5.11
CA ASP A 90 -2.49 2.14 -6.09
C ASP A 90 -1.92 2.52 -7.47
N THR A 91 -1.64 1.53 -8.29
CA THR A 91 -1.00 1.75 -9.59
C THR A 91 -1.88 2.47 -10.61
N ASP A 92 -3.17 2.60 -10.33
CA ASP A 92 -4.15 3.32 -11.17
C ASP A 92 -4.41 4.76 -10.69
N VAL A 93 -3.60 5.27 -9.79
CA VAL A 93 -3.68 6.67 -9.34
C VAL A 93 -2.87 7.56 -10.28
N TYR A 94 -3.54 8.51 -10.91
CA TYR A 94 -2.91 9.52 -11.76
C TYR A 94 -2.82 10.86 -11.03
N ILE A 95 -1.64 11.45 -10.99
CA ILE A 95 -1.44 12.76 -10.38
C ILE A 95 -1.58 13.84 -11.45
N SER A 96 -2.74 14.52 -11.45
CA SER A 96 -3.01 15.62 -12.39
C SER A 96 -2.41 16.94 -11.91
N ASP A 97 -2.39 17.17 -10.59
CA ASP A 97 -1.91 18.41 -9.99
C ASP A 97 -0.93 18.10 -8.85
N PRO A 98 0.37 18.19 -9.10
CA PRO A 98 1.38 17.94 -8.07
C PRO A 98 1.27 18.87 -6.87
N SER A 99 0.78 20.08 -7.03
CA SER A 99 0.68 21.05 -5.91
C SER A 99 -0.33 20.62 -4.86
N VAL A 100 -1.44 20.00 -5.28
CA VAL A 100 -2.44 19.42 -4.35
C VAL A 100 -1.82 18.29 -3.54
N MET A 101 -1.05 17.43 -4.20
CA MET A 101 -0.35 16.33 -3.51
C MET A 101 0.73 16.83 -2.57
N GLN A 102 1.45 17.90 -2.94
CA GLN A 102 2.45 18.51 -2.08
C GLN A 102 1.82 19.04 -0.79
N THR A 103 0.63 19.64 -0.88
CA THR A 103 -0.11 20.08 0.30
C THR A 103 -0.46 18.89 1.21
N MET A 104 -0.92 17.79 0.63
CA MET A 104 -1.24 16.57 1.38
C MET A 104 0.00 15.98 2.06
N ILE A 105 1.14 15.95 1.36
CA ILE A 105 2.41 15.46 1.90
C ILE A 105 2.87 16.32 3.09
N GLY A 106 2.63 17.63 3.05
CA GLY A 106 2.98 18.54 4.13
C GLY A 106 2.18 18.35 5.41
N GLU A 107 1.08 17.63 5.37
CA GLU A 107 0.26 17.36 6.55
C GLU A 107 0.88 16.29 7.45
N GLU A 108 0.76 16.47 8.76
CA GLU A 108 1.32 15.55 9.75
C GLU A 108 0.32 14.47 10.19
N THR A 109 -0.77 14.28 9.46
CA THR A 109 -1.83 13.37 9.83
C THR A 109 -1.83 12.12 8.97
N PHE A 110 -2.10 10.98 9.59
CA PHE A 110 -2.39 9.74 8.88
C PHE A 110 -3.71 9.89 8.11
N ARG A 111 -3.70 9.59 6.83
CA ARG A 111 -4.90 9.70 5.99
C ARG A 111 -5.06 8.52 5.06
N ILE A 112 -6.27 7.96 5.04
CA ILE A 112 -6.73 7.05 4.01
C ILE A 112 -7.71 7.83 3.14
N ARG A 113 -7.39 7.99 1.86
CA ARG A 113 -8.26 8.63 0.88
C ARG A 113 -9.16 7.58 0.27
N ASN A 114 -10.30 7.93 -0.15
CA ASN A 114 -11.32 7.26 -0.96
C ASN A 114 -11.34 5.70 -0.91
N LYS A 115 -12.53 5.14 -1.03
CA LYS A 115 -12.75 3.68 -1.04
C LYS A 115 -12.39 3.02 -2.37
N ASN A 116 -12.44 3.76 -3.48
CA ASN A 116 -12.28 3.19 -4.82
C ASN A 116 -10.84 3.17 -5.31
N PHE A 117 -9.97 3.92 -4.68
CA PHE A 117 -8.53 3.87 -4.89
C PHE A 117 -7.84 4.17 -3.56
N CYS A 118 -6.69 3.60 -3.38
CA CYS A 118 -6.00 3.73 -2.11
C CYS A 118 -4.85 4.70 -2.23
N ILE A 119 -4.98 5.85 -1.55
CA ILE A 119 -3.87 6.72 -1.22
C ILE A 119 -3.80 6.74 0.30
N VAL A 120 -2.71 6.21 0.84
CA VAL A 120 -2.49 6.19 2.28
C VAL A 120 -1.25 7.01 2.59
N HIS A 121 -1.44 8.06 3.36
CA HIS A 121 -0.36 8.96 3.77
C HIS A 121 -0.15 8.80 5.27
N ASN A 122 1.02 8.30 5.67
CA ASN A 122 1.30 8.17 7.09
C ASN A 122 1.92 9.45 7.70
N GLY A 123 2.43 10.35 6.88
CA GLY A 123 3.05 11.57 7.34
C GLY A 123 4.12 11.29 8.40
N LYS A 124 4.01 11.96 9.54
CA LYS A 124 4.86 11.72 10.71
C LYS A 124 4.20 10.79 11.73
N ARG A 125 3.08 10.16 11.38
CA ARG A 125 2.28 9.34 12.30
C ARG A 125 2.42 7.85 12.00
N GLN A 126 3.65 7.40 11.81
CA GLN A 126 3.99 5.98 11.64
C GLN A 126 3.42 5.11 12.77
N ASP A 127 3.29 5.65 13.97
CA ASP A 127 2.72 4.98 15.13
C ASP A 127 1.28 4.49 14.89
N ILE A 128 0.49 5.23 14.12
CA ILE A 128 -0.88 4.82 13.78
C ILE A 128 -0.86 3.57 12.89
N ALA A 129 0.00 3.55 11.87
CA ALA A 129 0.15 2.37 11.02
C ALA A 129 0.58 1.15 11.83
N LYS A 130 1.55 1.31 12.75
CA LYS A 130 1.97 0.24 13.66
C LYS A 130 0.82 -0.30 14.49
N LYS A 131 0.01 0.59 15.06
CA LYS A 131 -1.11 0.21 15.89
C LYS A 131 -2.17 -0.57 15.10
N ILE A 132 -2.50 -0.12 13.90
CA ILE A 132 -3.45 -0.81 13.02
C ILE A 132 -2.93 -2.22 12.69
N VAL A 133 -1.66 -2.34 12.34
CA VAL A 133 -1.05 -3.63 12.01
C VAL A 133 -1.11 -4.57 13.21
N GLU A 134 -0.66 -4.12 14.38
CA GLU A 134 -0.57 -4.95 15.59
C GLU A 134 -1.94 -5.36 16.12
N GLU A 135 -2.90 -4.44 16.17
CA GLU A 135 -4.21 -4.69 16.77
C GLU A 135 -5.23 -5.28 15.80
N TYR A 136 -4.99 -5.18 14.49
CA TYR A 136 -5.96 -5.59 13.49
C TYR A 136 -5.42 -6.66 12.54
N TYR A 137 -4.37 -6.36 11.77
CA TYR A 137 -3.91 -7.26 10.73
C TYR A 137 -3.15 -8.48 11.27
N MET A 138 -2.37 -8.34 12.33
CA MET A 138 -1.65 -9.48 12.91
C MET A 138 -2.56 -10.46 13.62
N THR A 139 -3.72 -10.01 14.08
CA THR A 139 -4.68 -10.81 14.81
C THR A 139 -5.98 -11.05 14.04
N GLY A 140 -6.15 -10.37 12.92
CA GLY A 140 -7.41 -10.24 12.23
C GLY A 140 -7.96 -11.51 11.61
N ASN A 141 -9.28 -11.61 11.60
CA ASN A 141 -10.05 -12.61 10.90
C ASN A 141 -10.79 -11.94 9.75
N VAL A 142 -10.32 -12.16 8.52
CA VAL A 142 -10.87 -11.54 7.32
C VAL A 142 -12.38 -11.73 7.21
N MET A 143 -12.88 -12.92 7.53
CA MET A 143 -14.32 -13.21 7.42
C MET A 143 -15.14 -12.39 8.41
N GLY A 144 -14.67 -12.29 9.67
CA GLY A 144 -15.33 -11.46 10.68
C GLY A 144 -15.34 -9.99 10.28
N ASP A 145 -14.22 -9.49 9.80
CA ASP A 145 -14.10 -8.09 9.39
C ASP A 145 -15.00 -7.76 8.21
N ARG A 146 -15.11 -8.66 7.25
CA ARG A 146 -16.03 -8.47 6.11
C ARG A 146 -17.49 -8.41 6.53
N GLN A 147 -17.86 -9.09 7.60
CA GLN A 147 -19.22 -9.03 8.14
C GLN A 147 -19.50 -7.69 8.83
N LEU A 148 -18.45 -7.01 9.32
CA LEU A 148 -18.59 -5.70 9.97
C LEU A 148 -18.67 -4.56 8.95
N ILE A 149 -18.22 -4.78 7.74
CA ILE A 149 -18.26 -3.81 6.67
C ILE A 149 -19.61 -3.83 5.96
#